data_4a3e0a5e9367e2a5651ec569874f7ee9
#
_entry.id   4a3e0a5e9367e2a5651ec569874f7ee9
#
_cell.length_a   1.000
_cell.length_b   1.000
_cell.length_c   1.000
_cell.angle_alpha   90.00
_cell.angle_beta   90.00
_cell.angle_gamma   90.00
#
_symmetry.space_group_name_H-M   'P 1'
#
loop_
_entity.id
_entity.type
_entity.pdbx_description
1 polymer ?
#
loop_
_entity_poly.entity_id
_entity_poly.type
_entity_poly.pdbx_seq_one_letter_code
_entity_poly.pdbx_strand_id
1 'polypeptide(L)'
;MKINESFKLIKKNTEEILGEEELKKMISNGEKINHYIGFEISGKIHLGTGLMCMSKVKDFMDAGINCSIFLADYHSWINDKLGGDLDKIKQIAVGYFKEGLRASLKCVGGNPDKLNFVLGSELYHNNDLYWLGVIEISKHTSLSRMIRSITIMGRKEGGSVDFAKLIYPPMQVADIFIQKINMPHSGIDQRKAQVIARDVAMKLSFNPLINNKGEQIKPMAVHHNLIMGLGKPSKWPIEKEELKDMLSELKMSKSKPDTCIFIHDSEKEVKRKINKAFCMEKEIDYNPILDWVKRLIFPINGELKINRPEKFGGNLEYKSYPNLEKDFAKGDIHPVDLKNSVADALIKILKPARDHFLSGNAKRMLEELNEMMITR
;
A
#
# COMPACT_ATOMS: atom_id res chain seq x y z
N MET A 1 15.49 -18.46 -11.47
CA MET A 1 14.46 -18.90 -10.49
C MET A 1 13.45 -19.74 -11.22
N LYS A 2 12.88 -20.81 -10.64
CA LYS A 2 11.85 -21.62 -11.29
C LYS A 2 10.56 -20.79 -11.44
N ILE A 3 9.87 -20.87 -12.56
CA ILE A 3 8.64 -20.13 -12.91
C ILE A 3 7.63 -20.13 -11.75
N ASN A 4 7.43 -21.31 -11.13
CA ASN A 4 6.52 -21.49 -10.01
C ASN A 4 6.93 -20.72 -8.74
N GLU A 5 8.22 -20.45 -8.54
CA GLU A 5 8.73 -19.70 -7.38
C GLU A 5 8.46 -18.20 -7.55
N SER A 6 8.72 -17.63 -8.74
CA SER A 6 8.41 -16.24 -9.04
C SER A 6 6.93 -15.95 -8.88
N PHE A 7 6.08 -16.83 -9.43
CA PHE A 7 4.62 -16.64 -9.33
C PHE A 7 4.12 -16.77 -7.87
N LYS A 8 4.68 -17.67 -7.06
CA LYS A 8 4.37 -17.78 -5.62
C LYS A 8 4.69 -16.48 -4.88
N LEU A 9 5.84 -15.86 -5.15
CA LEU A 9 6.21 -14.57 -4.56
C LEU A 9 5.24 -13.45 -4.97
N ILE A 10 4.88 -13.38 -6.25
CA ILE A 10 3.91 -12.40 -6.73
C ILE A 10 2.53 -12.59 -6.06
N LYS A 11 2.09 -13.82 -5.88
CA LYS A 11 0.78 -14.15 -5.29
C LYS A 11 0.75 -14.07 -3.76
N LYS A 12 1.91 -14.12 -3.09
CA LYS A 12 2.01 -14.07 -1.64
C LYS A 12 1.38 -12.77 -1.11
N ASN A 13 0.48 -12.87 -0.12
CA ASN A 13 -0.19 -11.73 0.52
C ASN A 13 -0.88 -10.76 -0.47
N THR A 14 -1.44 -11.31 -1.54
CA THR A 14 -2.17 -10.59 -2.59
C THR A 14 -3.66 -10.91 -2.48
N GLU A 15 -4.52 -9.91 -2.63
CA GLU A 15 -5.98 -10.06 -2.63
C GLU A 15 -6.49 -10.53 -3.99
N GLU A 16 -6.00 -9.92 -5.07
CA GLU A 16 -6.45 -10.17 -6.44
C GLU A 16 -5.32 -9.93 -7.45
N ILE A 17 -5.31 -10.70 -8.52
CA ILE A 17 -4.50 -10.44 -9.72
C ILE A 17 -5.45 -10.41 -10.92
N LEU A 18 -5.63 -9.23 -11.51
CA LEU A 18 -6.33 -9.10 -12.79
C LEU A 18 -5.39 -9.46 -13.94
N GLY A 19 -5.73 -10.50 -14.69
CA GLY A 19 -4.86 -11.04 -15.73
C GLY A 19 -3.84 -12.04 -15.19
N GLU A 20 -4.25 -12.90 -14.26
CA GLU A 20 -3.37 -13.91 -13.66
C GLU A 20 -2.78 -14.87 -14.70
N GLU A 21 -3.56 -15.30 -15.68
CA GLU A 21 -3.09 -16.21 -16.72
C GLU A 21 -2.12 -15.53 -17.71
N GLU A 22 -2.38 -14.27 -18.05
CA GLU A 22 -1.46 -13.45 -18.86
C GLU A 22 -0.13 -13.27 -18.13
N LEU A 23 -0.15 -13.01 -16.82
CA LEU A 23 1.05 -12.89 -16.00
C LEU A 23 1.86 -14.18 -15.96
N LYS A 24 1.20 -15.35 -15.78
CA LYS A 24 1.86 -16.66 -15.82
C LYS A 24 2.55 -16.89 -17.16
N LYS A 25 1.88 -16.54 -18.27
CA LYS A 25 2.46 -16.65 -19.62
C LYS A 25 3.68 -15.77 -19.79
N MET A 26 3.64 -14.51 -19.36
CA MET A 26 4.79 -13.60 -19.42
C MET A 26 5.99 -14.15 -18.61
N ILE A 27 5.76 -14.64 -17.40
CA ILE A 27 6.80 -15.26 -16.57
C ILE A 27 7.39 -16.50 -17.29
N SER A 28 6.55 -17.37 -17.86
CA SER A 28 7.00 -18.57 -18.55
C SER A 28 7.78 -18.29 -19.82
N ASN A 29 7.46 -17.20 -20.52
CA ASN A 29 8.16 -16.76 -21.72
C ASN A 29 9.44 -15.97 -21.41
N GLY A 30 9.76 -15.70 -20.13
CA GLY A 30 10.90 -14.85 -19.74
C GLY A 30 10.73 -13.40 -20.17
N GLU A 31 9.50 -12.92 -20.35
CA GLU A 31 9.22 -11.55 -20.74
C GLU A 31 9.52 -10.59 -19.60
N LYS A 32 10.00 -9.39 -19.95
CA LYS A 32 10.31 -8.36 -18.96
C LYS A 32 9.03 -7.84 -18.31
N ILE A 33 8.98 -7.92 -16.98
CA ILE A 33 7.88 -7.37 -16.18
C ILE A 33 8.34 -6.06 -15.55
N ASN A 34 7.62 -4.98 -15.85
CA ASN A 34 7.80 -3.65 -15.28
C ASN A 34 6.67 -3.38 -14.31
N HIS A 35 7.05 -3.20 -13.06
CA HIS A 35 6.14 -2.89 -11.96
C HIS A 35 6.23 -1.42 -11.58
N TYR A 36 5.11 -0.82 -11.16
CA TYR A 36 5.10 0.40 -10.38
C TYR A 36 4.01 0.35 -9.30
N ILE A 37 4.20 1.15 -8.26
CA ILE A 37 3.15 1.55 -7.32
C ILE A 37 3.21 3.08 -7.15
N GLY A 38 2.05 3.75 -7.28
CA GLY A 38 1.90 5.19 -7.11
C GLY A 38 1.45 5.56 -5.70
N PHE A 39 2.00 6.64 -5.16
CA PHE A 39 1.62 7.16 -3.86
C PHE A 39 1.26 8.64 -3.92
N GLU A 40 0.10 9.01 -3.38
CA GLU A 40 -0.18 10.39 -3.00
C GLU A 40 0.70 10.82 -1.83
N ILE A 41 1.25 12.02 -1.91
CA ILE A 41 2.08 12.63 -0.88
C ILE A 41 1.16 13.28 0.15
N SER A 42 0.89 12.59 1.22
CA SER A 42 -0.18 12.96 2.16
C SER A 42 0.27 13.01 3.64
N GLY A 43 1.57 13.23 3.88
CA GLY A 43 2.15 13.31 5.23
C GLY A 43 2.91 12.05 5.64
N LYS A 44 2.90 11.72 6.95
CA LYS A 44 3.70 10.61 7.52
C LYS A 44 3.34 9.26 6.92
N ILE A 45 4.36 8.40 6.77
CA ILE A 45 4.20 7.02 6.29
C ILE A 45 3.84 6.11 7.47
N HIS A 46 2.68 5.44 7.37
CA HIS A 46 2.22 4.44 8.32
C HIS A 46 2.47 3.01 7.79
N LEU A 47 2.22 1.98 8.64
CA LEU A 47 2.49 0.58 8.29
C LEU A 47 1.87 0.14 6.96
N GLY A 48 0.66 0.62 6.63
CA GLY A 48 -0.01 0.27 5.36
C GLY A 48 0.76 0.79 4.14
N THR A 49 1.17 2.06 4.15
CA THR A 49 1.97 2.66 3.08
C THR A 49 3.43 2.15 3.10
N GLY A 50 3.99 2.00 4.29
CA GLY A 50 5.38 1.57 4.47
C GLY A 50 5.54 0.06 4.38
N LEU A 51 5.26 -0.67 5.47
CA LEU A 51 5.60 -2.09 5.54
C LEU A 51 4.79 -2.96 4.58
N MET A 52 3.46 -2.75 4.47
CA MET A 52 2.61 -3.58 3.61
C MET A 52 3.02 -3.46 2.14
N CYS A 53 3.12 -2.21 1.63
CA CYS A 53 3.51 -1.97 0.24
C CYS A 53 4.95 -2.41 -0.03
N MET A 54 5.90 -2.09 0.86
CA MET A 54 7.31 -2.40 0.64
C MET A 54 7.62 -3.89 0.83
N SER A 55 6.88 -4.62 1.68
CA SER A 55 6.95 -6.07 1.74
C SER A 55 6.56 -6.70 0.40
N LYS A 56 5.52 -6.18 -0.24
CA LYS A 56 5.08 -6.64 -1.55
C LYS A 56 6.07 -6.28 -2.66
N VAL A 57 6.61 -5.06 -2.64
CA VAL A 57 7.68 -4.63 -3.56
C VAL A 57 8.91 -5.53 -3.42
N LYS A 58 9.30 -5.90 -2.18
CA LYS A 58 10.39 -6.85 -1.95
C LYS A 58 10.10 -8.22 -2.58
N ASP A 59 8.90 -8.78 -2.39
CA ASP A 59 8.52 -10.04 -3.02
C ASP A 59 8.64 -9.97 -4.55
N PHE A 60 8.29 -8.83 -5.18
CA PHE A 60 8.48 -8.62 -6.62
C PHE A 60 9.94 -8.50 -7.02
N MET A 61 10.76 -7.77 -6.24
CA MET A 61 12.20 -7.69 -6.49
C MET A 61 12.87 -9.07 -6.38
N ASP A 62 12.49 -9.88 -5.39
CA ASP A 62 12.95 -11.26 -5.23
C ASP A 62 12.49 -12.16 -6.38
N ALA A 63 11.33 -11.86 -6.98
CA ALA A 63 10.84 -12.51 -8.19
C ALA A 63 11.57 -12.06 -9.48
N GLY A 64 12.54 -11.14 -9.39
CA GLY A 64 13.29 -10.61 -10.53
C GLY A 64 12.57 -9.52 -11.30
N ILE A 65 11.54 -8.91 -10.73
CA ILE A 65 10.75 -7.85 -11.38
C ILE A 65 11.42 -6.49 -11.17
N ASN A 66 11.45 -5.68 -12.23
CA ASN A 66 11.91 -4.30 -12.17
C ASN A 66 10.87 -3.42 -11.48
N CYS A 67 11.18 -2.93 -10.27
CA CYS A 67 10.24 -2.19 -9.44
C CYS A 67 10.50 -0.69 -9.44
N SER A 68 9.43 0.10 -9.57
CA SER A 68 9.47 1.55 -9.44
C SER A 68 8.38 2.07 -8.50
N ILE A 69 8.68 3.21 -7.90
CA ILE A 69 7.77 4.00 -7.07
C ILE A 69 7.45 5.29 -7.81
N PHE A 70 6.17 5.56 -7.96
CA PHE A 70 5.69 6.80 -8.55
C PHE A 70 5.24 7.75 -7.44
N LEU A 71 5.92 8.89 -7.34
CA LEU A 71 5.61 9.97 -6.41
C LEU A 71 4.59 10.89 -7.08
N ALA A 72 3.31 10.68 -6.77
CA ALA A 72 2.18 11.28 -7.46
C ALA A 72 1.85 12.70 -6.91
N ASP A 73 2.76 13.67 -7.13
CA ASP A 73 2.66 15.04 -6.64
C ASP A 73 1.46 15.80 -7.21
N TYR A 74 1.22 15.76 -8.53
CA TYR A 74 0.04 16.40 -9.14
C TYR A 74 -1.27 15.76 -8.68
N HIS A 75 -1.32 14.44 -8.54
CA HIS A 75 -2.46 13.75 -7.98
C HIS A 75 -2.72 14.19 -6.53
N SER A 76 -1.65 14.35 -5.76
CA SER A 76 -1.73 14.85 -4.38
C SER A 76 -2.29 16.27 -4.33
N TRP A 77 -1.87 17.12 -5.25
CA TRP A 77 -2.36 18.48 -5.39
C TRP A 77 -3.85 18.52 -5.78
N ILE A 78 -4.25 17.77 -6.79
CA ILE A 78 -5.66 17.63 -7.23
C ILE A 78 -6.54 17.14 -6.07
N ASN A 79 -6.00 16.29 -5.19
CA ASN A 79 -6.74 15.75 -4.04
C ASN A 79 -6.51 16.53 -2.74
N ASP A 80 -6.07 17.78 -2.82
CA ASP A 80 -5.92 18.75 -1.71
C ASP A 80 -5.04 18.22 -0.56
N LYS A 81 -4.04 17.36 -0.85
CA LYS A 81 -3.12 16.88 0.18
C LYS A 81 -2.18 18.00 0.63
N LEU A 82 -1.75 17.93 1.89
CA LEU A 82 -0.86 18.94 2.50
C LEU A 82 -1.33 20.39 2.30
N GLY A 83 -2.67 20.59 2.31
CA GLY A 83 -3.30 21.90 2.14
C GLY A 83 -3.40 22.39 0.69
N GLY A 84 -3.12 21.51 -0.30
CA GLY A 84 -3.17 21.86 -1.73
C GLY A 84 -1.99 22.74 -2.19
N ASP A 85 -0.89 22.77 -1.45
CA ASP A 85 0.33 23.50 -1.78
C ASP A 85 1.27 22.59 -2.58
N LEU A 86 1.38 22.84 -3.89
CA LEU A 86 2.14 22.00 -4.81
C LEU A 86 3.64 21.98 -4.51
N ASP A 87 4.23 23.11 -4.11
CA ASP A 87 5.65 23.19 -3.82
C ASP A 87 6.02 22.42 -2.55
N LYS A 88 5.19 22.53 -1.51
CA LYS A 88 5.32 21.67 -0.30
C LYS A 88 5.15 20.20 -0.64
N ILE A 89 4.17 19.84 -1.47
CA ILE A 89 3.96 18.46 -1.90
C ILE A 89 5.21 17.92 -2.60
N LYS A 90 5.81 18.67 -3.53
CA LYS A 90 7.04 18.29 -4.23
C LYS A 90 8.22 18.14 -3.27
N GLN A 91 8.42 19.11 -2.38
CA GLN A 91 9.49 19.06 -1.39
C GLN A 91 9.39 17.79 -0.52
N ILE A 92 8.20 17.49 -0.01
CA ILE A 92 7.96 16.29 0.81
C ILE A 92 8.09 15.00 -0.02
N ALA A 93 7.69 15.00 -1.30
CA ALA A 93 7.79 13.86 -2.18
C ALA A 93 9.23 13.36 -2.33
N VAL A 94 10.13 14.26 -2.72
CA VAL A 94 11.55 13.94 -2.96
C VAL A 94 12.39 13.89 -1.68
N GLY A 95 11.89 14.49 -0.60
CA GLY A 95 12.50 14.47 0.74
C GLY A 95 12.00 13.30 1.59
N TYR A 96 11.20 13.64 2.61
CA TYR A 96 10.75 12.68 3.63
C TYR A 96 10.05 11.44 3.03
N PHE A 97 9.17 11.61 2.04
CA PHE A 97 8.35 10.51 1.55
C PHE A 97 9.19 9.45 0.83
N LYS A 98 10.10 9.88 -0.05
CA LYS A 98 11.07 9.01 -0.72
C LYS A 98 11.95 8.27 0.29
N GLU A 99 12.54 8.99 1.26
CA GLU A 99 13.40 8.40 2.29
C GLU A 99 12.62 7.44 3.21
N GLY A 100 11.36 7.75 3.53
CA GLY A 100 10.52 6.87 4.33
C GLY A 100 10.18 5.55 3.63
N LEU A 101 9.95 5.57 2.32
CA LEU A 101 9.74 4.33 1.54
C LEU A 101 11.03 3.51 1.42
N ARG A 102 12.20 4.17 1.22
CA ARG A 102 13.51 3.52 1.25
C ARG A 102 13.77 2.83 2.59
N ALA A 103 13.53 3.53 3.69
CA ALA A 103 13.66 3.00 5.04
C ALA A 103 12.69 1.83 5.31
N SER A 104 11.44 1.93 4.83
CA SER A 104 10.44 0.86 4.94
C SER A 104 10.86 -0.40 4.17
N LEU A 105 11.47 -0.25 2.99
CA LEU A 105 11.99 -1.39 2.22
C LEU A 105 13.15 -2.07 2.96
N LYS A 106 14.02 -1.32 3.64
CA LYS A 106 15.06 -1.89 4.53
C LYS A 106 14.45 -2.68 5.68
N CYS A 107 13.36 -2.21 6.28
CA CYS A 107 12.66 -2.92 7.36
C CYS A 107 12.21 -4.33 6.98
N VAL A 108 11.91 -4.56 5.71
CA VAL A 108 11.50 -5.87 5.17
C VAL A 108 12.64 -6.61 4.46
N GLY A 109 13.89 -6.15 4.61
CA GLY A 109 15.08 -6.80 4.05
C GLY A 109 15.31 -6.57 2.55
N GLY A 110 14.67 -5.58 1.95
CA GLY A 110 14.89 -5.20 0.56
C GLY A 110 16.06 -4.22 0.39
N ASN A 111 16.60 -4.14 -0.83
CA ASN A 111 17.66 -3.19 -1.19
C ASN A 111 17.06 -1.93 -1.84
N PRO A 112 17.04 -0.77 -1.16
CA PRO A 112 16.45 0.46 -1.70
C PRO A 112 17.25 1.07 -2.86
N ASP A 113 18.50 0.67 -3.10
CA ASP A 113 19.28 1.19 -4.22
C ASP A 113 18.90 0.56 -5.57
N LYS A 114 18.14 -0.54 -5.52
CA LYS A 114 17.54 -1.18 -6.70
C LYS A 114 16.14 -0.64 -7.02
N LEU A 115 15.63 0.30 -6.23
CA LEU A 115 14.30 0.86 -6.40
C LEU A 115 14.37 2.16 -7.19
N ASN A 116 13.65 2.22 -8.31
CA ASN A 116 13.54 3.42 -9.10
C ASN A 116 12.42 4.34 -8.56
N PHE A 117 12.67 5.65 -8.55
CA PHE A 117 11.67 6.66 -8.17
C PHE A 117 11.40 7.59 -9.35
N VAL A 118 10.12 7.81 -9.62
CA VAL A 118 9.64 8.71 -10.68
C VAL A 118 8.76 9.78 -10.04
N LEU A 119 9.07 11.05 -10.25
CA LEU A 119 8.24 12.18 -9.81
C LEU A 119 7.23 12.53 -10.90
N GLY A 120 5.96 12.66 -10.54
CA GLY A 120 4.88 12.89 -11.50
C GLY A 120 5.08 14.16 -12.31
N SER A 121 5.39 15.29 -11.66
CA SER A 121 5.61 16.57 -12.36
C SER A 121 6.78 16.53 -13.34
N GLU A 122 7.84 15.74 -13.06
CA GLU A 122 8.95 15.55 -14.01
C GLU A 122 8.52 14.69 -15.20
N LEU A 123 7.73 13.64 -14.95
CA LEU A 123 7.20 12.78 -16.01
C LEU A 123 6.27 13.54 -16.97
N TYR A 124 5.50 14.50 -16.46
CA TYR A 124 4.50 15.25 -17.23
C TYR A 124 5.07 16.48 -17.95
N HIS A 125 6.24 16.96 -17.50
CA HIS A 125 6.86 18.16 -18.07
C HIS A 125 7.27 17.94 -19.52
N ASN A 126 6.89 18.86 -20.41
CA ASN A 126 7.18 18.80 -21.85
C ASN A 126 6.87 17.43 -22.49
N ASN A 127 5.81 16.75 -22.02
CA ASN A 127 5.44 15.43 -22.46
C ASN A 127 4.04 15.42 -23.09
N ASP A 128 3.95 15.88 -24.32
CA ASP A 128 2.68 15.94 -25.07
C ASP A 128 2.02 14.57 -25.20
N LEU A 129 2.82 13.50 -25.37
CA LEU A 129 2.30 12.13 -25.47
C LEU A 129 1.59 11.69 -24.20
N TYR A 130 1.99 12.18 -23.03
CA TYR A 130 1.27 11.92 -21.78
C TYR A 130 -0.13 12.51 -21.83
N TRP A 131 -0.23 13.80 -22.19
CA TRP A 131 -1.52 14.52 -22.23
C TRP A 131 -2.44 14.01 -23.33
N LEU A 132 -1.90 13.63 -24.49
CA LEU A 132 -2.66 12.92 -25.53
C LEU A 132 -3.20 11.59 -24.99
N GLY A 133 -2.42 10.84 -24.22
CA GLY A 133 -2.86 9.63 -23.55
C GLY A 133 -3.99 9.87 -22.57
N VAL A 134 -3.91 10.92 -21.73
CA VAL A 134 -4.98 11.30 -20.79
C VAL A 134 -6.29 11.62 -21.54
N ILE A 135 -6.21 12.36 -22.64
CA ILE A 135 -7.36 12.69 -23.49
C ILE A 135 -7.94 11.44 -24.16
N GLU A 136 -7.09 10.57 -24.72
CA GLU A 136 -7.54 9.35 -25.39
C GLU A 136 -8.22 8.39 -24.40
N ILE A 137 -7.69 8.19 -23.20
CA ILE A 137 -8.32 7.40 -22.13
C ILE A 137 -9.68 7.99 -21.77
N SER A 138 -9.78 9.32 -21.67
CA SER A 138 -11.03 10.02 -21.39
C SER A 138 -12.07 9.81 -22.50
N LYS A 139 -11.67 9.80 -23.77
CA LYS A 139 -12.55 9.50 -24.92
C LYS A 139 -13.08 8.06 -24.89
N HIS A 140 -12.34 7.12 -24.31
CA HIS A 140 -12.75 5.70 -24.22
C HIS A 140 -13.44 5.35 -22.90
N THR A 141 -13.70 6.33 -22.03
CA THR A 141 -14.35 6.11 -20.74
C THR A 141 -15.55 7.06 -20.55
N SER A 142 -16.70 6.52 -20.20
CA SER A 142 -17.90 7.35 -19.99
C SER A 142 -17.79 8.24 -18.76
N LEU A 143 -18.42 9.42 -18.79
CA LEU A 143 -18.45 10.35 -17.65
C LEU A 143 -18.98 9.68 -16.37
N SER A 144 -20.05 8.87 -16.47
CA SER A 144 -20.61 8.15 -15.34
C SER A 144 -19.61 7.17 -14.70
N ARG A 145 -18.74 6.56 -15.52
CA ARG A 145 -17.66 5.68 -15.03
C ARG A 145 -16.56 6.49 -14.34
N MET A 146 -16.20 7.66 -14.86
CA MET A 146 -15.23 8.57 -14.22
C MET A 146 -15.76 9.04 -12.86
N ILE A 147 -17.03 9.46 -12.77
CA ILE A 147 -17.66 9.86 -11.51
C ILE A 147 -17.61 8.72 -10.48
N ARG A 148 -17.94 7.47 -10.86
CA ARG A 148 -17.84 6.33 -9.94
C ARG A 148 -16.40 5.98 -9.55
N SER A 149 -15.40 6.35 -10.34
CA SER A 149 -13.99 6.06 -10.05
C SER A 149 -13.35 7.04 -9.06
N ILE A 150 -13.96 8.20 -8.75
CA ILE A 150 -13.42 9.16 -7.78
C ILE A 150 -13.21 8.55 -6.37
N THR A 151 -13.87 7.44 -6.07
CA THR A 151 -13.66 6.70 -4.81
C THR A 151 -12.21 6.23 -4.62
N ILE A 152 -11.40 6.12 -5.69
CA ILE A 152 -9.96 5.82 -5.59
C ILE A 152 -9.19 6.90 -4.84
N MET A 153 -9.70 8.13 -4.83
CA MET A 153 -9.13 9.28 -4.10
C MET A 153 -9.53 9.28 -2.61
N GLY A 154 -10.26 8.25 -2.14
CA GLY A 154 -10.81 8.19 -0.79
C GLY A 154 -12.05 9.08 -0.58
N ARG A 155 -12.71 9.53 -1.66
CA ARG A 155 -13.94 10.33 -1.61
C ARG A 155 -15.17 9.45 -1.78
N LYS A 156 -16.30 9.86 -1.18
CA LYS A 156 -17.58 9.14 -1.33
C LYS A 156 -18.18 9.38 -2.71
N GLU A 157 -18.83 8.36 -3.26
CA GLU A 157 -19.61 8.48 -4.49
C GLU A 157 -20.80 9.42 -4.26
N GLY A 158 -21.08 10.32 -5.21
CA GLY A 158 -22.17 11.30 -5.10
C GLY A 158 -21.85 12.58 -4.31
N GLY A 159 -20.64 12.70 -3.74
CA GLY A 159 -20.19 13.96 -3.15
C GLY A 159 -19.91 15.04 -4.20
N SER A 160 -20.08 16.33 -3.84
CA SER A 160 -19.67 17.44 -4.69
C SER A 160 -18.15 17.40 -4.89
N VAL A 161 -17.71 17.43 -6.16
CA VAL A 161 -16.29 17.44 -6.53
C VAL A 161 -16.07 18.52 -7.60
N ASP A 162 -14.93 19.19 -7.53
CA ASP A 162 -14.50 20.07 -8.61
C ASP A 162 -14.10 19.27 -9.85
N PHE A 163 -14.04 19.94 -11.00
CA PHE A 163 -13.76 19.30 -12.28
C PHE A 163 -12.35 18.66 -12.33
N ALA A 164 -11.37 19.25 -11.63
CA ALA A 164 -10.01 18.72 -11.59
C ALA A 164 -9.97 17.27 -11.05
N LYS A 165 -10.84 16.94 -10.11
CA LYS A 165 -10.94 15.58 -9.55
C LYS A 165 -11.45 14.55 -10.56
N LEU A 166 -12.12 14.97 -11.64
CA LEU A 166 -12.50 14.07 -12.73
C LEU A 166 -11.33 13.78 -13.69
N ILE A 167 -10.28 14.62 -13.69
CA ILE A 167 -9.05 14.42 -14.47
C ILE A 167 -8.13 13.41 -13.76
N TYR A 168 -8.23 13.26 -12.46
CA TYR A 168 -7.39 12.37 -11.66
C TYR A 168 -7.42 10.89 -12.15
N PRO A 169 -8.57 10.22 -12.33
CA PRO A 169 -8.58 8.82 -12.78
C PRO A 169 -7.94 8.60 -14.16
N PRO A 170 -8.19 9.39 -15.21
CA PRO A 170 -7.52 9.19 -16.49
C PRO A 170 -6.02 9.51 -16.42
N MET A 171 -5.56 10.43 -15.58
CA MET A 171 -4.14 10.65 -15.33
C MET A 171 -3.50 9.39 -14.70
N GLN A 172 -4.10 8.81 -13.65
CA GLN A 172 -3.60 7.59 -13.01
C GLN A 172 -3.52 6.42 -14.00
N VAL A 173 -4.46 6.33 -14.94
CA VAL A 173 -4.42 5.32 -16.00
C VAL A 173 -3.29 5.63 -17.00
N ALA A 174 -3.12 6.90 -17.40
CA ALA A 174 -2.06 7.31 -18.33
C ALA A 174 -0.65 7.06 -17.77
N ASP A 175 -0.46 7.19 -16.45
CA ASP A 175 0.80 6.89 -15.77
C ASP A 175 1.29 5.45 -16.04
N ILE A 176 0.36 4.50 -16.16
CA ILE A 176 0.66 3.09 -16.46
C ILE A 176 1.26 2.98 -17.88
N PHE A 177 0.62 3.61 -18.86
CA PHE A 177 0.97 3.46 -20.25
C PHE A 177 2.22 4.24 -20.65
N ILE A 178 2.37 5.49 -20.18
CA ILE A 178 3.54 6.31 -20.49
C ILE A 178 4.84 5.72 -19.93
N GLN A 179 4.78 5.10 -18.75
CA GLN A 179 5.91 4.42 -18.11
C GLN A 179 6.10 2.98 -18.62
N LYS A 180 5.29 2.50 -19.56
CA LYS A 180 5.34 1.13 -20.09
C LYS A 180 5.23 0.06 -18.98
N ILE A 181 4.34 0.30 -18.01
CA ILE A 181 4.10 -0.61 -16.89
C ILE A 181 3.12 -1.69 -17.31
N ASN A 182 3.57 -2.92 -17.33
CA ASN A 182 2.71 -4.07 -17.63
C ASN A 182 2.20 -4.78 -16.37
N MET A 183 2.75 -4.47 -15.18
CA MET A 183 2.27 -4.96 -13.89
C MET A 183 2.07 -3.83 -12.87
N PRO A 184 1.02 -2.99 -13.00
CA PRO A 184 0.67 -2.01 -11.99
C PRO A 184 0.24 -2.71 -10.69
N HIS A 185 0.67 -2.14 -9.56
CA HIS A 185 0.42 -2.63 -8.21
C HIS A 185 -0.25 -1.54 -7.36
N SER A 186 -1.23 -1.92 -6.56
CA SER A 186 -1.91 -1.00 -5.64
C SER A 186 -2.65 -1.72 -4.52
N GLY A 187 -3.19 -0.99 -3.56
CA GLY A 187 -4.23 -1.51 -2.69
C GLY A 187 -5.51 -1.84 -3.48
N ILE A 188 -6.30 -2.79 -2.96
CA ILE A 188 -7.58 -3.19 -3.60
C ILE A 188 -8.56 -2.01 -3.78
N ASP A 189 -8.42 -0.96 -2.98
CA ASP A 189 -9.21 0.28 -3.09
C ASP A 189 -8.96 1.06 -4.39
N GLN A 190 -7.82 0.82 -5.05
CA GLN A 190 -7.45 1.42 -6.35
C GLN A 190 -7.93 0.60 -7.56
N ARG A 191 -8.62 -0.53 -7.34
CA ARG A 191 -9.05 -1.47 -8.38
C ARG A 191 -9.77 -0.82 -9.55
N LYS A 192 -10.60 0.18 -9.29
CA LYS A 192 -11.40 0.85 -10.35
C LYS A 192 -10.52 1.48 -11.44
N ALA A 193 -9.43 2.14 -11.07
CA ALA A 193 -8.50 2.73 -12.04
C ALA A 193 -7.82 1.65 -12.89
N GLN A 194 -7.40 0.55 -12.28
CA GLN A 194 -6.71 -0.53 -12.99
C GLN A 194 -7.65 -1.36 -13.88
N VAL A 195 -8.94 -1.47 -13.53
CA VAL A 195 -9.96 -2.02 -14.43
C VAL A 195 -10.15 -1.10 -15.64
N ILE A 196 -10.19 0.23 -15.45
CA ILE A 196 -10.24 1.17 -16.58
C ILE A 196 -9.02 1.00 -17.47
N ALA A 197 -7.81 0.88 -16.90
CA ALA A 197 -6.59 0.66 -17.66
C ALA A 197 -6.68 -0.59 -18.56
N ARG A 198 -7.19 -1.70 -18.03
CA ARG A 198 -7.39 -2.94 -18.81
C ARG A 198 -8.43 -2.81 -19.92
N ASP A 199 -9.51 -2.06 -19.68
CA ASP A 199 -10.63 -1.91 -20.63
C ASP A 199 -10.27 -0.99 -21.80
N VAL A 200 -9.42 0.01 -21.57
CA VAL A 200 -8.97 0.92 -22.64
C VAL A 200 -7.72 0.41 -23.36
N ALA A 201 -6.94 -0.49 -22.77
CA ALA A 201 -5.62 -0.91 -23.25
C ALA A 201 -5.57 -1.22 -24.73
N MET A 202 -6.55 -1.98 -25.25
CA MET A 202 -6.60 -2.41 -26.66
C MET A 202 -7.15 -1.35 -27.61
N LYS A 203 -7.49 -0.16 -27.12
CA LYS A 203 -8.07 0.95 -27.89
C LYS A 203 -7.11 2.13 -28.02
N LEU A 204 -5.98 2.08 -27.27
CA LEU A 204 -5.02 3.17 -27.25
C LEU A 204 -4.14 3.16 -28.49
N SER A 205 -4.03 4.32 -29.13
CA SER A 205 -3.08 4.62 -30.20
C SER A 205 -1.82 5.29 -29.65
N PHE A 206 -1.98 6.10 -28.59
CA PHE A 206 -0.87 6.74 -27.90
C PHE A 206 -0.38 5.85 -26.74
N ASN A 207 0.93 5.58 -26.74
CA ASN A 207 1.60 4.80 -25.67
C ASN A 207 1.02 3.41 -25.35
N PRO A 208 0.54 2.59 -26.31
CA PRO A 208 0.06 1.25 -26.01
C PRO A 208 1.16 0.41 -25.32
N LEU A 209 0.75 -0.57 -24.52
CA LEU A 209 1.65 -1.61 -24.03
C LEU A 209 1.83 -2.65 -25.12
N ILE A 210 3.09 -2.99 -25.43
CA ILE A 210 3.46 -3.92 -26.49
C ILE A 210 4.29 -5.05 -25.87
N ASN A 211 4.00 -6.30 -26.22
CA ASN A 211 4.80 -7.46 -25.85
C ASN A 211 6.05 -7.62 -26.76
N ASN A 212 6.87 -8.62 -26.47
CA ASN A 212 8.09 -8.89 -27.26
C ASN A 212 7.84 -9.30 -28.71
N LYS A 213 6.57 -9.60 -29.07
CA LYS A 213 6.16 -9.94 -30.45
C LYS A 213 5.60 -8.76 -31.24
N GLY A 214 5.57 -7.55 -30.61
CA GLY A 214 4.96 -6.36 -31.22
C GLY A 214 3.44 -6.31 -31.09
N GLU A 215 2.83 -7.18 -30.30
CA GLU A 215 1.37 -7.22 -30.10
C GLU A 215 0.97 -6.34 -28.91
N GLN A 216 -0.14 -5.62 -29.07
CA GLN A 216 -0.71 -4.81 -28.00
C GLN A 216 -1.27 -5.71 -26.88
N ILE A 217 -0.98 -5.35 -25.63
CA ILE A 217 -1.38 -6.14 -24.46
C ILE A 217 -2.10 -5.31 -23.41
N LYS A 218 -2.84 -5.99 -22.52
CA LYS A 218 -3.44 -5.39 -21.33
C LYS A 218 -2.48 -5.47 -20.14
N PRO A 219 -2.46 -4.45 -19.24
CA PRO A 219 -1.68 -4.55 -18.01
C PRO A 219 -2.26 -5.63 -17.07
N MET A 220 -1.41 -6.35 -16.34
CA MET A 220 -1.78 -7.32 -15.30
C MET A 220 -1.72 -6.62 -13.93
N ALA A 221 -2.87 -6.35 -13.33
CA ALA A 221 -2.92 -5.58 -12.11
C ALA A 221 -2.86 -6.47 -10.86
N VAL A 222 -1.95 -6.14 -9.94
CA VAL A 222 -1.82 -6.84 -8.65
C VAL A 222 -2.35 -5.95 -7.54
N HIS A 223 -3.33 -6.46 -6.77
CA HIS A 223 -3.92 -5.75 -5.64
C HIS A 223 -3.53 -6.40 -4.32
N HIS A 224 -2.87 -5.63 -3.44
CA HIS A 224 -2.62 -6.08 -2.07
C HIS A 224 -3.79 -5.74 -1.15
N ASN A 225 -3.88 -6.49 -0.06
CA ASN A 225 -4.86 -6.26 0.99
C ASN A 225 -4.61 -4.92 1.70
N LEU A 226 -5.66 -4.26 2.12
CA LEU A 226 -5.56 -3.14 3.05
C LEU A 226 -5.42 -3.68 4.47
N ILE A 227 -4.68 -3.00 5.33
CA ILE A 227 -4.57 -3.35 6.74
C ILE A 227 -5.48 -2.49 7.59
N MET A 228 -5.98 -3.07 8.66
CA MET A 228 -6.89 -2.40 9.58
C MET A 228 -6.17 -1.38 10.47
N GLY A 229 -6.84 -0.28 10.81
CA GLY A 229 -6.45 0.59 11.93
C GLY A 229 -6.77 -0.07 13.27
N LEU A 230 -6.10 0.37 14.34
CA LEU A 230 -6.22 -0.21 15.68
C LEU A 230 -7.54 0.10 16.40
N GLY A 231 -8.39 0.93 15.82
CA GLY A 231 -9.65 1.38 16.42
C GLY A 231 -10.71 0.28 16.51
N LYS A 232 -11.63 0.45 17.46
CA LYS A 232 -12.85 -0.36 17.53
C LYS A 232 -13.77 0.02 16.36
N PRO A 233 -14.47 -0.95 15.74
CA PRO A 233 -15.56 -0.65 14.81
C PRO A 233 -16.61 0.28 15.44
N SER A 234 -17.20 1.18 14.65
CA SER A 234 -18.23 2.10 15.12
C SER A 234 -19.52 1.38 15.57
N LYS A 235 -19.76 0.21 14.98
CA LYS A 235 -20.81 -0.73 15.37
C LYS A 235 -20.23 -2.10 15.64
N TRP A 236 -20.77 -2.81 16.61
CA TRP A 236 -20.39 -4.17 16.96
C TRP A 236 -21.57 -4.92 17.58
N PRO A 237 -21.91 -6.14 17.13
CA PRO A 237 -21.32 -6.87 15.98
C PRO A 237 -21.60 -6.17 14.65
N ILE A 238 -20.83 -6.52 13.61
CA ILE A 238 -20.98 -5.93 12.27
C ILE A 238 -21.99 -6.77 11.46
N GLU A 239 -23.05 -6.14 10.97
CA GLU A 239 -24.02 -6.79 10.09
C GLU A 239 -23.48 -6.86 8.65
N LYS A 240 -23.88 -7.92 7.90
CA LYS A 240 -23.35 -8.18 6.54
C LYS A 240 -23.62 -7.05 5.56
N GLU A 241 -24.77 -6.38 5.71
CA GLU A 241 -25.20 -5.26 4.86
C GLU A 241 -24.33 -4.01 5.05
N GLU A 242 -23.77 -3.81 6.24
CA GLU A 242 -22.93 -2.65 6.61
C GLU A 242 -21.43 -2.91 6.36
N LEU A 243 -21.08 -4.14 6.00
CA LEU A 243 -19.69 -4.59 5.89
C LEU A 243 -18.81 -3.72 4.98
N LYS A 244 -19.33 -3.34 3.81
CA LYS A 244 -18.55 -2.57 2.83
C LYS A 244 -18.17 -1.18 3.34
N ASP A 245 -19.09 -0.49 3.96
CA ASP A 245 -18.88 0.85 4.52
C ASP A 245 -17.95 0.77 5.73
N MET A 246 -18.16 -0.25 6.57
CA MET A 246 -17.35 -0.53 7.75
C MET A 246 -15.90 -0.86 7.40
N LEU A 247 -15.63 -1.67 6.36
CA LEU A 247 -14.26 -1.97 5.92
C LEU A 247 -13.52 -0.72 5.47
N SER A 248 -14.20 0.23 4.84
CA SER A 248 -13.62 1.54 4.49
C SER A 248 -13.27 2.37 5.72
N GLU A 249 -14.10 2.30 6.78
CA GLU A 249 -13.87 2.99 8.05
C GLU A 249 -12.73 2.36 8.86
N LEU A 250 -12.63 1.02 8.84
CA LEU A 250 -11.63 0.25 9.58
C LEU A 250 -10.23 0.31 8.97
N LYS A 251 -10.12 0.70 7.70
CA LYS A 251 -8.82 0.87 7.04
C LYS A 251 -7.91 1.80 7.84
N MET A 252 -6.64 1.43 7.99
CA MET A 252 -5.62 2.29 8.60
C MET A 252 -5.54 3.64 7.90
N SER A 253 -5.64 4.72 8.66
CA SER A 253 -5.63 6.09 8.14
C SER A 253 -4.85 7.05 9.02
N LYS A 254 -4.08 7.93 8.40
CA LYS A 254 -3.32 9.01 9.07
C LYS A 254 -4.22 10.03 9.77
N SER A 255 -5.47 10.17 9.33
CA SER A 255 -6.44 11.08 9.97
C SER A 255 -6.82 10.66 11.38
N LYS A 256 -6.55 9.39 11.74
CA LYS A 256 -6.74 8.85 13.10
C LYS A 256 -5.39 8.37 13.65
N PRO A 257 -4.46 9.28 14.03
CA PRO A 257 -3.06 8.96 14.31
C PRO A 257 -2.86 7.98 15.48
N ASP A 258 -3.79 7.94 16.45
CA ASP A 258 -3.76 6.97 17.54
C ASP A 258 -4.13 5.54 17.10
N THR A 259 -4.73 5.38 15.95
CA THR A 259 -5.12 4.08 15.40
C THR A 259 -4.16 3.56 14.33
N CYS A 260 -3.07 4.28 14.06
CA CYS A 260 -2.05 3.85 13.12
C CYS A 260 -0.64 4.01 13.69
N ILE A 261 0.27 3.12 13.33
CA ILE A 261 1.69 3.21 13.65
C ILE A 261 2.42 3.79 12.45
N PHE A 262 3.24 4.83 12.69
CA PHE A 262 4.16 5.38 11.71
C PHE A 262 5.50 4.63 11.74
N ILE A 263 6.18 4.57 10.62
CA ILE A 263 7.42 3.77 10.48
C ILE A 263 8.55 4.22 11.42
N HIS A 264 8.50 5.45 11.91
CA HIS A 264 9.49 6.05 12.81
C HIS A 264 8.93 6.29 14.24
N ASP A 265 7.74 5.73 14.58
CA ASP A 265 7.23 5.81 15.95
C ASP A 265 8.23 5.20 16.93
N SER A 266 8.40 5.86 18.10
CA SER A 266 9.25 5.33 19.17
C SER A 266 8.70 4.01 19.70
N GLU A 267 9.55 3.20 20.31
CA GLU A 267 9.14 1.92 20.93
C GLU A 267 8.02 2.11 21.95
N LYS A 268 8.11 3.20 22.73
CA LYS A 268 7.08 3.59 23.71
C LYS A 268 5.75 3.87 23.02
N GLU A 269 5.78 4.57 21.89
CA GLU A 269 4.58 4.94 21.14
C GLU A 269 3.95 3.72 20.46
N VAL A 270 4.75 2.82 19.88
CA VAL A 270 4.28 1.54 19.32
C VAL A 270 3.56 0.72 20.41
N LYS A 271 4.18 0.54 21.58
CA LYS A 271 3.56 -0.18 22.72
C LYS A 271 2.28 0.51 23.18
N ARG A 272 2.28 1.82 23.32
CA ARG A 272 1.09 2.59 23.76
C ARG A 272 -0.10 2.36 22.81
N LYS A 273 0.11 2.49 21.50
CA LYS A 273 -0.94 2.36 20.48
C LYS A 273 -1.47 0.92 20.41
N ILE A 274 -0.60 -0.08 20.41
CA ILE A 274 -1.01 -1.49 20.34
C ILE A 274 -1.75 -1.90 21.62
N ASN A 275 -1.33 -1.45 22.79
CA ASN A 275 -2.03 -1.76 24.04
C ASN A 275 -3.46 -1.21 24.08
N LYS A 276 -3.71 -0.06 23.43
CA LYS A 276 -5.05 0.51 23.28
C LYS A 276 -5.88 -0.09 22.14
N ALA A 277 -5.27 -0.94 21.28
CA ALA A 277 -5.94 -1.52 20.12
C ALA A 277 -7.15 -2.35 20.51
N PHE A 278 -8.17 -2.33 19.66
CA PHE A 278 -9.28 -3.26 19.76
C PHE A 278 -8.77 -4.70 19.53
N CYS A 279 -9.06 -5.60 20.45
CA CYS A 279 -8.71 -7.00 20.39
C CYS A 279 -9.52 -7.75 21.46
N MET A 280 -10.73 -8.20 21.10
CA MET A 280 -11.58 -8.95 22.01
C MET A 280 -11.09 -10.41 22.13
N GLU A 281 -11.24 -10.98 23.30
CA GLU A 281 -10.91 -12.39 23.56
C GLU A 281 -11.74 -13.32 22.68
N LYS A 282 -11.07 -14.31 22.07
CA LYS A 282 -11.67 -15.32 21.16
C LYS A 282 -12.26 -14.77 19.86
N GLU A 283 -12.30 -13.45 19.68
CA GLU A 283 -12.87 -12.81 18.50
C GLU A 283 -11.82 -12.71 17.39
N ILE A 284 -12.05 -13.41 16.30
CA ILE A 284 -11.13 -13.42 15.15
C ILE A 284 -11.54 -12.45 14.04
N ASP A 285 -12.84 -12.16 13.94
CA ASP A 285 -13.36 -11.27 12.91
C ASP A 285 -13.09 -9.79 13.27
N TYR A 286 -12.68 -9.03 12.28
CA TYR A 286 -12.39 -7.58 12.41
C TYR A 286 -11.42 -7.23 13.55
N ASN A 287 -10.56 -8.18 13.91
CA ASN A 287 -9.52 -7.99 14.93
C ASN A 287 -8.24 -7.42 14.29
N PRO A 288 -7.92 -6.12 14.51
CA PRO A 288 -6.77 -5.49 13.88
C PRO A 288 -5.42 -6.11 14.26
N ILE A 289 -5.32 -6.68 15.46
CA ILE A 289 -4.07 -7.33 15.90
C ILE A 289 -3.85 -8.62 15.13
N LEU A 290 -4.87 -9.45 14.95
CA LEU A 290 -4.80 -10.65 14.12
C LEU A 290 -4.61 -10.32 12.64
N ASP A 291 -5.24 -9.25 12.14
CA ASP A 291 -5.02 -8.76 10.78
C ASP A 291 -3.55 -8.39 10.54
N TRP A 292 -2.90 -7.69 11.49
CA TRP A 292 -1.47 -7.36 11.38
C TRP A 292 -0.56 -8.58 11.52
N VAL A 293 -0.91 -9.54 12.37
CA VAL A 293 -0.19 -10.82 12.45
C VAL A 293 -0.23 -11.52 11.10
N LYS A 294 -1.42 -11.65 10.49
CA LYS A 294 -1.64 -12.30 9.20
C LYS A 294 -0.94 -11.60 8.04
N ARG A 295 -1.06 -10.26 7.98
CA ARG A 295 -0.69 -9.48 6.79
C ARG A 295 0.68 -8.83 6.86
N LEU A 296 1.24 -8.65 8.07
CA LEU A 296 2.56 -8.04 8.26
C LEU A 296 3.55 -9.01 8.91
N ILE A 297 3.23 -9.54 10.10
CA ILE A 297 4.22 -10.29 10.89
C ILE A 297 4.61 -11.59 10.19
N PHE A 298 3.65 -12.45 9.85
CA PHE A 298 3.96 -13.72 9.18
C PHE A 298 4.59 -13.54 7.80
N PRO A 299 4.11 -12.65 6.92
CA PRO A 299 4.77 -12.42 5.64
C PRO A 299 6.21 -11.93 5.74
N ILE A 300 6.57 -11.17 6.80
CA ILE A 300 7.91 -10.60 6.98
C ILE A 300 8.83 -11.55 7.75
N ASN A 301 8.37 -12.10 8.89
CA ASN A 301 9.19 -12.90 9.81
C ASN A 301 9.08 -14.41 9.59
N GLY A 302 7.97 -14.90 9.01
CA GLY A 302 7.65 -16.32 8.90
C GLY A 302 7.13 -16.95 10.20
N GLU A 303 7.27 -16.29 11.33
CA GLU A 303 6.88 -16.82 12.66
C GLU A 303 6.47 -15.69 13.62
N LEU A 304 5.77 -16.07 14.69
CA LEU A 304 5.52 -15.21 15.86
C LEU A 304 5.67 -16.00 17.15
N LYS A 305 6.45 -15.45 18.10
CA LYS A 305 6.59 -15.98 19.47
C LYS A 305 5.68 -15.18 20.39
N ILE A 306 4.83 -15.88 21.13
CA ILE A 306 3.98 -15.30 22.17
C ILE A 306 4.70 -15.48 23.50
N ASN A 307 5.21 -14.38 24.06
CA ASN A 307 5.87 -14.39 25.37
C ASN A 307 4.82 -14.27 26.48
N ARG A 308 4.76 -15.26 27.36
CA ARG A 308 3.87 -15.26 28.51
C ARG A 308 4.49 -15.95 29.73
N PRO A 309 4.07 -15.54 30.95
CA PRO A 309 4.57 -16.16 32.19
C PRO A 309 4.28 -17.66 32.26
N GLU A 310 5.17 -18.41 32.95
CA GLU A 310 5.03 -19.86 33.18
C GLU A 310 3.69 -20.26 33.81
N LYS A 311 3.17 -19.44 34.76
CA LYS A 311 1.86 -19.65 35.38
C LYS A 311 0.68 -19.68 34.41
N PHE A 312 0.87 -19.18 33.17
CA PHE A 312 -0.10 -19.22 32.10
C PHE A 312 0.28 -20.22 30.98
N GLY A 313 1.20 -21.14 31.26
CA GLY A 313 1.64 -22.19 30.36
C GLY A 313 2.89 -21.90 29.55
N GLY A 314 3.62 -20.82 29.87
CA GLY A 314 4.90 -20.46 29.22
C GLY A 314 4.76 -19.97 27.77
N ASN A 315 5.89 -19.78 27.12
CA ASN A 315 5.97 -19.24 25.75
C ASN A 315 5.36 -20.18 24.70
N LEU A 316 4.74 -19.59 23.66
CA LEU A 316 4.27 -20.31 22.48
C LEU A 316 5.01 -19.80 21.24
N GLU A 317 5.21 -20.70 20.26
CA GLU A 317 5.82 -20.35 18.98
C GLU A 317 4.92 -20.81 17.83
N TYR A 318 4.59 -19.89 16.94
CA TYR A 318 3.76 -20.16 15.77
C TYR A 318 4.53 -19.91 14.49
N LYS A 319 4.56 -20.92 13.60
CA LYS A 319 5.11 -20.84 12.23
C LYS A 319 4.01 -20.78 11.17
N SER A 320 2.75 -20.66 11.61
CA SER A 320 1.58 -20.66 10.75
C SER A 320 0.49 -19.80 11.37
N TYR A 321 -0.01 -18.82 10.61
CA TYR A 321 -1.11 -17.97 11.04
C TYR A 321 -2.39 -18.76 11.37
N PRO A 322 -2.83 -19.75 10.56
CA PRO A 322 -4.03 -20.54 10.88
C PRO A 322 -3.98 -21.23 12.24
N ASN A 323 -2.80 -21.69 12.67
CA ASN A 323 -2.64 -22.32 13.99
C ASN A 323 -2.78 -21.28 15.11
N LEU A 324 -2.17 -20.10 14.95
CA LEU A 324 -2.31 -19.01 15.91
C LEU A 324 -3.77 -18.53 16.01
N GLU A 325 -4.44 -18.33 14.87
CA GLU A 325 -5.85 -17.93 14.82
C GLU A 325 -6.76 -18.93 15.53
N LYS A 326 -6.55 -20.22 15.28
CA LYS A 326 -7.30 -21.31 15.92
C LYS A 326 -7.14 -21.31 17.45
N ASP A 327 -5.92 -21.14 17.94
CA ASP A 327 -5.65 -21.15 19.38
C ASP A 327 -6.12 -19.85 20.05
N PHE A 328 -6.07 -18.71 19.34
CA PHE A 328 -6.70 -17.48 19.80
C PHE A 328 -8.23 -17.62 19.91
N ALA A 329 -8.89 -18.22 18.91
CA ALA A 329 -10.34 -18.46 18.91
C ALA A 329 -10.79 -19.39 20.06
N LYS A 330 -9.95 -20.33 20.48
CA LYS A 330 -10.21 -21.18 21.66
C LYS A 330 -10.01 -20.43 22.99
N GLY A 331 -9.21 -19.35 23.00
CA GLY A 331 -8.81 -18.62 24.20
C GLY A 331 -7.49 -19.11 24.81
N ASP A 332 -6.73 -19.92 24.08
CA ASP A 332 -5.40 -20.40 24.51
C ASP A 332 -4.36 -19.26 24.48
N ILE A 333 -4.64 -18.16 23.76
CA ILE A 333 -3.84 -16.95 23.69
C ILE A 333 -4.66 -15.77 24.22
N HIS A 334 -4.21 -15.18 25.33
CA HIS A 334 -4.85 -13.99 25.88
C HIS A 334 -4.54 -12.74 25.02
N PRO A 335 -5.49 -11.81 24.78
CA PRO A 335 -5.28 -10.58 24.00
C PRO A 335 -4.09 -9.73 24.42
N VAL A 336 -3.79 -9.64 25.71
CA VAL A 336 -2.65 -8.89 26.24
C VAL A 336 -1.32 -9.50 25.79
N ASP A 337 -1.19 -10.83 25.86
CA ASP A 337 0.02 -11.55 25.45
C ASP A 337 0.25 -11.42 23.94
N LEU A 338 -0.82 -11.53 23.15
CA LEU A 338 -0.77 -11.33 21.71
C LEU A 338 -0.34 -9.88 21.37
N LYS A 339 -0.97 -8.86 21.98
CA LYS A 339 -0.62 -7.45 21.78
C LYS A 339 0.83 -7.15 22.11
N ASN A 340 1.32 -7.62 23.24
CA ASN A 340 2.72 -7.42 23.66
C ASN A 340 3.68 -8.04 22.66
N SER A 341 3.41 -9.27 22.23
CA SER A 341 4.25 -9.99 21.26
C SER A 341 4.24 -9.34 19.87
N VAL A 342 3.10 -8.83 19.43
CA VAL A 342 2.97 -8.06 18.17
C VAL A 342 3.72 -6.73 18.27
N ALA A 343 3.62 -6.04 19.41
CA ALA A 343 4.38 -4.80 19.65
C ALA A 343 5.89 -5.04 19.56
N ASP A 344 6.39 -6.07 20.26
CA ASP A 344 7.81 -6.42 20.27
C ASP A 344 8.31 -6.84 18.85
N ALA A 345 7.51 -7.59 18.09
CA ALA A 345 7.82 -7.95 16.72
C ALA A 345 7.90 -6.69 15.82
N LEU A 346 6.92 -5.80 15.88
CA LEU A 346 6.92 -4.55 15.10
C LEU A 346 8.04 -3.60 15.50
N ILE A 347 8.38 -3.51 16.78
CA ILE A 347 9.54 -2.74 17.26
C ILE A 347 10.84 -3.23 16.60
N LYS A 348 11.03 -4.54 16.49
CA LYS A 348 12.18 -5.12 15.82
C LYS A 348 12.17 -4.85 14.31
N ILE A 349 11.03 -5.07 13.65
CA ILE A 349 10.88 -4.84 12.20
C ILE A 349 11.15 -3.37 11.85
N LEU A 350 10.61 -2.43 12.63
CA LEU A 350 10.73 -0.99 12.38
C LEU A 350 12.07 -0.38 12.79
N LYS A 351 12.94 -1.14 13.45
CA LYS A 351 14.23 -0.61 13.92
C LYS A 351 15.04 0.10 12.83
N PRO A 352 15.20 -0.44 11.59
CA PRO A 352 15.95 0.26 10.53
C PRO A 352 15.35 1.61 10.15
N ALA A 353 14.03 1.76 10.14
CA ALA A 353 13.37 3.03 9.83
C ALA A 353 13.49 4.03 11.01
N ARG A 354 13.30 3.57 12.24
CA ARG A 354 13.50 4.44 13.42
C ARG A 354 14.92 4.99 13.46
N ASP A 355 15.93 4.13 13.35
CA ASP A 355 17.33 4.54 13.38
C ASP A 355 17.64 5.53 12.25
N HIS A 356 17.08 5.34 11.06
CA HIS A 356 17.25 6.24 9.92
C HIS A 356 16.76 7.66 10.19
N PHE A 357 15.65 7.81 10.91
CA PHE A 357 15.05 9.11 11.22
C PHE A 357 15.50 9.73 12.54
N LEU A 358 16.45 9.10 13.27
CA LEU A 358 16.99 9.67 14.51
C LEU A 358 18.05 10.75 14.30
N SER A 359 18.71 10.78 13.13
CA SER A 359 19.83 11.69 12.87
C SER A 359 19.95 12.06 11.40
N GLY A 360 20.86 12.99 11.10
CA GLY A 360 21.24 13.37 9.73
C GLY A 360 20.11 14.03 8.93
N ASN A 361 20.17 13.88 7.62
CA ASN A 361 19.25 14.54 6.68
C ASN A 361 17.81 14.01 6.81
N ALA A 362 17.65 12.71 7.07
CA ALA A 362 16.32 12.11 7.24
C ALA A 362 15.56 12.69 8.45
N LYS A 363 16.27 12.94 9.57
CA LYS A 363 15.68 13.60 10.74
C LYS A 363 15.19 15.00 10.38
N ARG A 364 16.01 15.81 9.69
CA ARG A 364 15.64 17.17 9.24
C ARG A 364 14.40 17.12 8.34
N MET A 365 14.33 16.20 7.38
CA MET A 365 13.18 16.05 6.50
C MET A 365 11.89 15.68 7.25
N LEU A 366 12.00 14.88 8.34
CA LEU A 366 10.87 14.57 9.20
C LEU A 366 10.43 15.78 10.02
N GLU A 367 11.37 16.58 10.51
CA GLU A 367 11.10 17.83 11.24
C GLU A 367 10.40 18.83 10.32
N GLU A 368 10.89 19.06 9.11
CA GLU A 368 10.25 19.91 8.07
C GLU A 368 8.81 19.47 7.79
N LEU A 369 8.55 18.16 7.64
CA LEU A 369 7.19 17.65 7.48
C LEU A 369 6.31 17.96 8.70
N ASN A 370 6.83 17.79 9.92
CA ASN A 370 6.06 18.06 11.15
C ASN A 370 5.67 19.54 11.23
N GLU A 371 6.57 20.46 10.94
CA GLU A 371 6.31 21.91 10.92
C GLU A 371 5.20 22.24 9.91
N MET A 372 5.25 21.68 8.69
CA MET A 372 4.23 21.88 7.66
C MET A 372 2.85 21.32 8.06
N MET A 373 2.79 20.32 8.93
CA MET A 373 1.53 19.74 9.41
C MET A 373 0.91 20.52 10.57
N ILE A 374 1.68 21.28 11.32
CA ILE A 374 1.23 22.09 12.48
C ILE A 374 0.61 23.42 12.01
N THR A 375 1.02 23.95 10.89
CA THR A 375 0.57 25.25 10.33
C THR A 375 -0.80 25.20 9.62
N ARG A 376 -1.66 24.25 10.03
CA ARG A 376 -3.06 24.14 9.54
C ARG A 376 -4.06 24.69 10.53
#